data_7d2b412807e95c488d9c9d5a67bb2fe8
#
_entry.id   7d2b412807e95c488d9c9d5a67bb2fe8
#
_cell.length_a   1.000
_cell.length_b   1.000
_cell.length_c   1.000
_cell.angle_alpha   90.00
_cell.angle_beta   90.00
_cell.angle_gamma   90.00
#
_symmetry.space_group_name_H-M   'P 1'
#
loop_
_entity.id
_entity.type
_entity.pdbx_description
1 polymer ?
#
loop_
_entity_poly.entity_id
_entity_poly.type
_entity_poly.pdbx_seq_one_letter_code
_entity_poly.pdbx_strand_id
1 'polypeptide(L)'
;LFDKNMYDQLIWRVVLGYSFLYICWKGSTLWNILTTTSVNGISIDRPMDILKKIDWPDLAKGTPSTFHGDLHFENILYDGKDFKFLDWRDTFGGIIEYGDIYYDFAKLLHGILISHEIVLEGGYKIQESENEININIKTADIYTDLIPYLSEWLKTNGYNINKVNILTSLIFINIAPL
;
A
#
# COMPACT_ATOMS: atom_id res chain seq x y z
N LEU A 1 5.41 -17.26 9.89
CA LEU A 1 5.71 -16.23 10.88
C LEU A 1 6.25 -15.03 10.14
N PHE A 2 5.37 -14.07 9.79
CA PHE A 2 5.80 -12.82 9.14
C PHE A 2 6.38 -11.90 10.22
N ASP A 3 7.65 -11.58 10.06
CA ASP A 3 8.35 -10.63 10.90
C ASP A 3 7.83 -9.22 10.59
N LYS A 4 7.53 -8.43 11.64
CA LYS A 4 7.20 -7.00 11.55
C LYS A 4 8.24 -6.23 10.70
N ASN A 5 9.49 -6.66 10.78
CA ASN A 5 10.61 -6.12 10.02
C ASN A 5 10.46 -6.34 8.50
N MET A 6 9.88 -7.47 8.06
CA MET A 6 9.63 -7.73 6.64
C MET A 6 8.52 -6.80 6.09
N TYR A 7 7.52 -6.51 6.91
CA TYR A 7 6.44 -5.60 6.56
C TYR A 7 6.92 -4.15 6.43
N ASP A 8 7.70 -3.68 7.42
CA ASP A 8 8.30 -2.34 7.37
C ASP A 8 9.21 -2.21 6.14
N GLN A 9 10.00 -3.24 5.82
CA GLN A 9 10.81 -3.28 4.61
C GLN A 9 9.97 -3.25 3.32
N LEU A 10 8.86 -3.98 3.27
CA LEU A 10 8.00 -4.03 2.09
C LEU A 10 7.31 -2.67 1.86
N ILE A 11 6.74 -2.05 2.90
CA ILE A 11 6.13 -0.71 2.80
C ILE A 11 7.15 0.32 2.31
N TRP A 12 8.34 0.35 2.89
CA TRP A 12 9.32 1.34 2.50
C TRP A 12 9.78 1.18 1.05
N ARG A 13 9.93 -0.05 0.54
CA ARG A 13 10.25 -0.26 -0.88
C ARG A 13 9.11 0.11 -1.82
N VAL A 14 7.89 -0.02 -1.33
CA VAL A 14 6.68 0.33 -2.07
C VAL A 14 6.48 1.83 -2.08
N VAL A 15 6.62 2.49 -0.94
CA VAL A 15 6.61 3.96 -0.85
C VAL A 15 7.72 4.54 -1.74
N LEU A 16 8.89 3.90 -1.77
CA LEU A 16 9.95 4.22 -2.72
C LEU A 16 9.49 4.04 -4.17
N GLY A 17 8.85 2.93 -4.52
CA GLY A 17 8.37 2.67 -5.86
C GLY A 17 7.43 3.77 -6.36
N TYR A 18 6.44 4.13 -5.55
CA TYR A 18 5.43 5.13 -5.92
C TYR A 18 6.00 6.55 -6.03
N SER A 19 6.80 6.96 -5.06
CA SER A 19 7.47 8.26 -5.08
C SER A 19 8.52 8.34 -6.19
N PHE A 20 9.14 7.22 -6.52
CA PHE A 20 10.29 7.14 -7.39
C PHE A 20 9.93 7.06 -8.87
N LEU A 21 8.85 6.42 -9.27
CA LEU A 21 8.43 6.38 -10.68
C LEU A 21 7.92 7.74 -11.15
N TYR A 22 7.26 8.48 -10.30
CA TYR A 22 6.91 9.87 -10.59
C TYR A 22 8.17 10.77 -10.73
N ILE A 23 9.27 10.41 -10.06
CA ILE A 23 10.55 11.15 -10.09
C ILE A 23 11.51 10.58 -11.14
N CYS A 24 11.50 9.29 -11.43
CA CYS A 24 12.29 8.66 -12.51
C CYS A 24 11.94 9.21 -13.89
N TRP A 25 10.71 9.68 -14.07
CA TRP A 25 10.38 10.42 -15.28
C TRP A 25 11.15 11.75 -15.41
N LYS A 26 11.80 12.20 -14.33
CA LYS A 26 12.67 13.41 -14.32
C LYS A 26 14.18 13.12 -14.29
N GLY A 27 14.63 11.88 -14.46
CA GLY A 27 16.04 11.59 -14.78
C GLY A 27 16.90 10.88 -13.75
N SER A 28 16.35 10.31 -12.67
CA SER A 28 17.14 9.41 -11.83
C SER A 28 16.94 7.95 -12.22
N THR A 29 18.00 7.16 -12.09
CA THR A 29 18.08 5.84 -12.70
C THR A 29 17.36 4.77 -11.86
N LEU A 30 16.50 3.97 -12.49
CA LEU A 30 15.92 2.72 -11.96
C LEU A 30 16.96 1.85 -11.23
N TRP A 31 18.24 2.02 -11.57
CA TRP A 31 19.37 1.34 -10.97
C TRP A 31 19.53 1.65 -9.47
N ASN A 32 19.34 2.88 -9.05
CA ASN A 32 19.49 3.25 -7.64
C ASN A 32 18.46 2.58 -6.73
N ILE A 33 17.24 2.35 -7.21
CA ILE A 33 16.21 1.63 -6.44
C ILE A 33 16.59 0.17 -6.25
N LEU A 34 17.08 -0.45 -7.30
CA LEU A 34 17.42 -1.89 -7.29
C LEU A 34 18.65 -2.17 -6.41
N THR A 35 19.50 -1.17 -6.22
CA THR A 35 20.75 -1.27 -5.43
C THR A 35 20.63 -0.68 -4.04
N THR A 36 19.59 0.12 -3.74
CA THR A 36 19.37 0.70 -2.41
C THR A 36 19.24 -0.39 -1.36
N THR A 37 20.02 -0.25 -0.30
CA THR A 37 20.05 -1.19 0.83
C THR A 37 19.48 -0.61 2.11
N SER A 38 19.20 0.70 2.14
CA SER A 38 18.64 1.41 3.30
C SER A 38 17.63 2.47 2.89
N VAL A 39 16.54 2.57 3.64
CA VAL A 39 15.53 3.63 3.54
C VAL A 39 15.25 4.19 4.91
N ASN A 40 15.41 5.50 5.08
CA ASN A 40 15.28 6.19 6.36
C ASN A 40 16.07 5.48 7.48
N GLY A 41 17.31 5.06 7.19
CA GLY A 41 18.17 4.33 8.12
C GLY A 41 17.78 2.87 8.38
N ILE A 42 16.71 2.36 7.75
CA ILE A 42 16.27 0.98 7.90
C ILE A 42 16.84 0.15 6.75
N SER A 43 17.62 -0.89 7.09
CA SER A 43 18.12 -1.85 6.11
C SER A 43 16.98 -2.61 5.47
N ILE A 44 17.00 -2.74 4.14
CA ILE A 44 15.94 -3.38 3.37
C ILE A 44 16.51 -4.45 2.43
N ASP A 45 15.80 -5.58 2.33
CA ASP A 45 16.11 -6.61 1.33
C ASP A 45 15.69 -6.17 -0.07
N ARG A 46 16.30 -6.76 -1.08
CA ARG A 46 15.88 -6.50 -2.46
C ARG A 46 14.44 -6.96 -2.71
N PRO A 47 13.66 -6.28 -3.56
CA PRO A 47 12.24 -6.61 -3.79
C PRO A 47 12.03 -8.09 -4.15
N MET A 48 12.86 -8.64 -5.02
CA MET A 48 12.75 -10.05 -5.43
C MET A 48 13.01 -11.03 -4.30
N ASP A 49 13.89 -10.69 -3.35
CA ASP A 49 14.17 -11.55 -2.20
C ASP A 49 13.03 -11.48 -1.17
N ILE A 50 12.36 -10.33 -1.06
CA ILE A 50 11.13 -10.18 -0.26
C ILE A 50 9.99 -11.00 -0.86
N LEU A 51 9.75 -10.91 -2.18
CA LEU A 51 8.68 -11.65 -2.85
C LEU A 51 8.83 -13.17 -2.72
N LYS A 52 10.06 -13.69 -2.69
CA LYS A 52 10.32 -15.12 -2.44
C LYS A 52 9.93 -15.60 -1.04
N LYS A 53 9.84 -14.70 -0.06
CA LYS A 53 9.46 -15.02 1.32
C LYS A 53 7.95 -15.09 1.54
N ILE A 54 7.15 -14.64 0.57
CA ILE A 54 5.68 -14.65 0.65
C ILE A 54 5.17 -16.08 0.48
N ASP A 55 4.31 -16.51 1.40
CA ASP A 55 3.51 -17.74 1.24
C ASP A 55 2.33 -17.44 0.29
N TRP A 56 2.58 -17.59 -1.01
CA TRP A 56 1.60 -17.32 -2.05
C TRP A 56 0.35 -18.21 -1.95
N PRO A 57 0.45 -19.52 -1.65
CA PRO A 57 -0.70 -20.38 -1.43
C PRO A 57 -1.60 -19.90 -0.29
N ASP A 58 -1.03 -19.39 0.80
CA ASP A 58 -1.82 -18.84 1.91
C ASP A 58 -2.40 -17.48 1.56
N LEU A 59 -1.64 -16.61 0.91
CA LEU A 59 -2.10 -15.31 0.47
C LEU A 59 -3.28 -15.43 -0.51
N ALA A 60 -3.27 -16.43 -1.39
CA ALA A 60 -4.32 -16.67 -2.39
C ALA A 60 -5.64 -17.22 -1.80
N LYS A 61 -5.65 -17.64 -0.53
CA LYS A 61 -6.89 -18.03 0.16
C LYS A 61 -7.72 -16.79 0.47
N GLY A 62 -8.59 -16.39 -0.44
CA GLY A 62 -9.49 -15.26 -0.28
C GLY A 62 -10.63 -15.52 0.72
N THR A 63 -11.30 -14.46 1.14
CA THR A 63 -12.58 -14.52 1.86
C THR A 63 -13.65 -13.90 0.98
N PRO A 64 -14.53 -14.73 0.36
CA PRO A 64 -15.56 -14.24 -0.54
C PRO A 64 -16.47 -13.24 0.13
N SER A 65 -16.69 -12.11 -0.52
CA SER A 65 -17.60 -11.06 -0.06
C SER A 65 -18.11 -10.24 -1.24
N THR A 66 -19.19 -9.49 -1.05
CA THR A 66 -19.41 -8.33 -1.91
C THR A 66 -18.19 -7.44 -1.85
N PHE A 67 -17.79 -6.88 -2.96
CA PHE A 67 -16.54 -6.13 -3.07
C PHE A 67 -16.77 -4.79 -3.75
N HIS A 68 -15.93 -3.84 -3.43
CA HIS A 68 -15.82 -2.57 -4.14
C HIS A 68 -14.77 -2.65 -5.26
N GLY A 69 -13.64 -3.29 -4.98
CA GLY A 69 -12.54 -3.52 -5.91
C GLY A 69 -11.59 -2.33 -6.07
N ASP A 70 -11.99 -1.14 -5.59
CA ASP A 70 -11.15 0.07 -5.60
C ASP A 70 -11.47 0.98 -4.40
N LEU A 71 -11.56 0.40 -3.21
CA LEU A 71 -11.98 1.07 -1.99
C LEU A 71 -10.87 2.00 -1.47
N HIS A 72 -11.00 3.28 -1.73
CA HIS A 72 -10.16 4.35 -1.15
C HIS A 72 -10.99 5.61 -0.93
N PHE A 73 -10.46 6.59 -0.18
CA PHE A 73 -11.27 7.73 0.27
C PHE A 73 -11.83 8.60 -0.85
N GLU A 74 -11.17 8.70 -1.99
CA GLU A 74 -11.66 9.45 -3.15
C GLU A 74 -12.94 8.83 -3.75
N ASN A 75 -13.17 7.53 -3.49
CA ASN A 75 -14.39 6.81 -3.90
C ASN A 75 -15.44 6.72 -2.80
N ILE A 76 -15.27 7.46 -1.69
CA ILE A 76 -16.20 7.46 -0.56
C ILE A 76 -16.72 8.87 -0.33
N LEU A 77 -18.01 9.07 -0.46
CA LEU A 77 -18.69 10.31 -0.14
C LEU A 77 -19.46 10.18 1.17
N TYR A 78 -19.40 11.20 1.99
CA TYR A 78 -20.21 11.33 3.20
C TYR A 78 -21.14 12.52 3.04
N ASP A 79 -22.46 12.32 3.10
CA ASP A 79 -23.47 13.38 2.92
C ASP A 79 -23.92 14.02 4.24
N GLY A 80 -23.23 13.72 5.34
CA GLY A 80 -23.57 14.15 6.69
C GLY A 80 -24.40 13.12 7.48
N LYS A 81 -24.87 12.06 6.83
CA LYS A 81 -25.66 11.00 7.41
C LYS A 81 -25.18 9.60 6.98
N ASP A 82 -25.03 9.40 5.68
CA ASP A 82 -24.70 8.10 5.09
C ASP A 82 -23.44 8.18 4.23
N PHE A 83 -22.72 7.05 4.14
CA PHE A 83 -21.62 6.89 3.20
C PHE A 83 -22.14 6.36 1.86
N LYS A 84 -21.65 6.95 0.76
CA LYS A 84 -21.90 6.52 -0.61
C LYS A 84 -20.60 6.13 -1.26
N PHE A 85 -20.59 4.98 -1.88
CA PHE A 85 -19.40 4.44 -2.55
C PHE A 85 -19.55 4.62 -4.05
N LEU A 86 -18.49 5.12 -4.69
CA LEU A 86 -18.42 5.41 -6.12
C LEU A 86 -17.42 4.47 -6.80
N ASP A 87 -17.55 4.35 -8.12
CA ASP A 87 -16.56 3.66 -8.97
C ASP A 87 -16.31 2.19 -8.56
N TRP A 88 -17.38 1.45 -8.31
CA TRP A 88 -17.32 0.01 -8.07
C TRP A 88 -16.75 -0.71 -9.29
N ARG A 89 -15.88 -1.69 -9.07
CA ARG A 89 -15.39 -2.55 -10.14
C ARG A 89 -16.44 -3.57 -10.55
N ASP A 90 -16.59 -3.76 -11.86
CA ASP A 90 -17.58 -4.71 -12.41
C ASP A 90 -17.20 -6.17 -12.14
N THR A 91 -15.92 -6.48 -12.01
CA THR A 91 -15.41 -7.83 -11.80
C THR A 91 -14.21 -7.85 -10.88
N PHE A 92 -14.02 -8.96 -10.16
CA PHE A 92 -12.83 -9.28 -9.41
C PHE A 92 -12.13 -10.47 -10.05
N GLY A 93 -11.05 -10.22 -10.82
CA GLY A 93 -10.36 -11.28 -11.55
C GLY A 93 -11.24 -12.03 -12.56
N GLY A 94 -12.28 -11.37 -13.13
CA GLY A 94 -13.26 -11.97 -14.04
C GLY A 94 -14.48 -12.58 -13.35
N ILE A 95 -14.53 -12.58 -12.00
CA ILE A 95 -15.70 -13.02 -11.21
C ILE A 95 -16.59 -11.82 -10.96
N ILE A 96 -17.90 -11.97 -11.20
CA ILE A 96 -18.90 -10.89 -11.03
C ILE A 96 -19.56 -10.98 -9.65
N GLU A 97 -19.78 -12.19 -9.15
CA GLU A 97 -20.63 -12.44 -7.99
C GLU A 97 -19.98 -12.07 -6.66
N TYR A 98 -18.65 -12.16 -6.57
CA TYR A 98 -17.91 -11.87 -5.35
C TYR A 98 -16.45 -11.53 -5.63
N GLY A 99 -15.84 -10.86 -4.68
CA GLY A 99 -14.38 -10.62 -4.62
C GLY A 99 -13.80 -11.05 -3.29
N ASP A 100 -12.57 -10.62 -3.00
CA ASP A 100 -11.91 -10.87 -1.73
C ASP A 100 -11.96 -9.63 -0.85
N ILE A 101 -12.58 -9.73 0.33
CA ILE A 101 -12.67 -8.61 1.27
C ILE A 101 -11.29 -8.09 1.72
N TYR A 102 -10.29 -8.96 1.77
CA TYR A 102 -8.94 -8.55 2.10
C TYR A 102 -8.35 -7.57 1.08
N TYR A 103 -8.75 -7.69 -0.20
CA TYR A 103 -8.33 -6.75 -1.22
C TYR A 103 -8.92 -5.36 -0.98
N ASP A 104 -10.20 -5.25 -0.60
CA ASP A 104 -10.81 -3.97 -0.27
C ASP A 104 -10.19 -3.33 0.98
N PHE A 105 -9.89 -4.11 2.01
CA PHE A 105 -9.14 -3.61 3.17
C PHE A 105 -7.74 -3.13 2.79
N ALA A 106 -7.07 -3.84 1.90
CA ALA A 106 -5.76 -3.45 1.42
C ALA A 106 -5.79 -2.16 0.59
N LYS A 107 -6.82 -1.98 -0.24
CA LYS A 107 -7.04 -0.74 -0.99
C LYS A 107 -7.34 0.44 -0.06
N LEU A 108 -8.14 0.23 0.98
CA LEU A 108 -8.42 1.25 1.99
C LEU A 108 -7.13 1.64 2.74
N LEU A 109 -6.36 0.68 3.22
CA LEU A 109 -5.10 0.94 3.92
C LEU A 109 -4.09 1.64 3.00
N HIS A 110 -4.02 1.26 1.72
CA HIS A 110 -3.21 1.93 0.71
C HIS A 110 -3.52 3.44 0.64
N GLY A 111 -4.81 3.82 0.56
CA GLY A 111 -5.23 5.22 0.52
C GLY A 111 -4.97 6.00 1.81
N ILE A 112 -4.96 5.29 2.98
CA ILE A 112 -4.61 5.89 4.28
C ILE A 112 -3.10 6.17 4.36
N LEU A 113 -2.28 5.24 3.87
CA LEU A 113 -0.81 5.35 3.96
C LEU A 113 -0.27 6.46 3.06
N ILE A 114 -0.81 6.60 1.85
CA ILE A 114 -0.38 7.62 0.89
C ILE A 114 -1.61 8.23 0.23
N SER A 115 -1.88 9.48 0.58
CA SER A 115 -2.90 10.29 -0.11
C SER A 115 -2.37 10.74 -1.46
N HIS A 116 -3.13 10.43 -2.52
CA HIS A 116 -2.83 10.87 -3.88
C HIS A 116 -2.77 12.40 -3.98
N GLU A 117 -3.68 13.10 -3.31
CA GLU A 117 -3.72 14.57 -3.25
C GLU A 117 -2.41 15.14 -2.70
N ILE A 118 -1.91 14.61 -1.57
CA ILE A 118 -0.65 15.05 -0.96
C ILE A 118 0.53 14.85 -1.91
N VAL A 119 0.54 13.76 -2.67
CA VAL A 119 1.58 13.49 -3.66
C VAL A 119 1.51 14.49 -4.81
N LEU A 120 0.33 14.76 -5.33
CA LEU A 120 0.12 15.74 -6.42
C LEU A 120 0.52 17.16 -6.01
N GLU A 121 0.30 17.54 -4.76
CA GLU A 121 0.70 18.83 -4.20
C GLU A 121 2.19 18.95 -3.88
N GLY A 122 2.97 17.89 -4.12
CA GLY A 122 4.40 17.86 -3.80
C GLY A 122 4.66 17.78 -2.29
N GLY A 123 3.74 17.19 -1.53
CA GLY A 123 3.84 17.02 -0.08
C GLY A 123 4.87 15.97 0.35
N TYR A 124 5.95 15.80 -0.41
CA TYR A 124 7.02 14.84 -0.10
C TYR A 124 8.40 15.45 -0.33
N LYS A 125 9.40 14.86 0.33
CA LYS A 125 10.83 15.17 0.11
C LYS A 125 11.58 13.86 -0.01
N ILE A 126 12.46 13.77 -1.01
CA ILE A 126 13.34 12.63 -1.23
C ILE A 126 14.77 13.13 -1.28
N GLN A 127 15.64 12.45 -0.56
CA GLN A 127 17.10 12.67 -0.58
C GLN A 127 17.77 11.35 -0.89
N GLU A 128 18.55 11.30 -1.94
CA GLU A 128 19.26 10.11 -2.40
C GLU A 128 20.75 10.22 -2.12
N SER A 129 21.34 9.13 -1.67
CA SER A 129 22.76 8.90 -1.58
C SER A 129 23.10 7.54 -2.20
N GLU A 130 24.37 7.15 -2.22
CA GLU A 130 24.82 5.97 -2.97
C GLU A 130 24.08 4.66 -2.61
N ASN A 131 23.73 4.46 -1.33
CA ASN A 131 23.08 3.23 -0.86
C ASN A 131 21.87 3.50 0.03
N GLU A 132 21.47 4.75 0.18
CA GLU A 132 20.41 5.14 1.08
C GLU A 132 19.47 6.14 0.43
N ILE A 133 18.18 5.98 0.68
CA ILE A 133 17.16 6.93 0.30
C ILE A 133 16.43 7.38 1.56
N ASN A 134 16.37 8.69 1.78
CA ASN A 134 15.59 9.30 2.83
C ASN A 134 14.31 9.90 2.24
N ILE A 135 13.16 9.44 2.71
CA ILE A 135 11.84 9.90 2.27
C ILE A 135 11.11 10.50 3.45
N ASN A 136 10.56 11.67 3.23
CA ASN A 136 9.60 12.30 4.12
C ASN A 136 8.35 12.62 3.32
N ILE A 137 7.21 12.03 3.68
CA ILE A 137 5.90 12.28 3.08
C ILE A 137 5.04 12.95 4.15
N LYS A 138 4.44 14.08 3.82
CA LYS A 138 3.44 14.69 4.69
C LYS A 138 2.26 13.74 4.81
N THR A 139 1.84 13.46 6.03
CA THR A 139 0.61 12.71 6.30
C THR A 139 -0.35 13.67 6.99
N ALA A 140 -1.60 13.70 6.56
CA ALA A 140 -2.61 14.44 7.29
C ALA A 140 -2.81 13.83 8.68
N ASP A 141 -2.94 14.65 9.71
CA ASP A 141 -3.04 14.18 11.10
C ASP A 141 -4.12 13.12 11.30
N ILE A 142 -5.26 13.31 10.61
CA ILE A 142 -6.37 12.35 10.64
C ILE A 142 -5.96 10.93 10.16
N TYR A 143 -5.06 10.82 9.20
CA TYR A 143 -4.62 9.51 8.71
C TYR A 143 -3.70 8.80 9.69
N THR A 144 -2.96 9.55 10.51
CA THR A 144 -2.10 8.99 11.56
C THR A 144 -2.92 8.20 12.58
N ASP A 145 -4.11 8.67 12.93
CA ASP A 145 -5.01 8.00 13.87
C ASP A 145 -5.79 6.84 13.23
N LEU A 146 -6.05 6.91 11.92
CA LEU A 146 -6.82 5.89 11.21
C LEU A 146 -6.08 4.55 11.08
N ILE A 147 -4.76 4.55 10.95
CA ILE A 147 -3.97 3.31 10.80
C ILE A 147 -4.13 2.40 12.03
N PRO A 148 -3.87 2.87 13.27
CA PRO A 148 -4.06 2.04 14.45
C PRO A 148 -5.53 1.65 14.66
N TYR A 149 -6.47 2.54 14.37
CA TYR A 149 -7.90 2.25 14.43
C TYR A 149 -8.30 1.11 13.48
N LEU A 150 -7.93 1.20 12.21
CA LEU A 150 -8.22 0.13 11.22
C LEU A 150 -7.57 -1.19 11.63
N SER A 151 -6.33 -1.14 12.10
CA SER A 151 -5.60 -2.34 12.54
C SER A 151 -6.29 -3.03 13.71
N GLU A 152 -6.75 -2.28 14.67
CA GLU A 152 -7.47 -2.82 15.83
C GLU A 152 -8.85 -3.35 15.45
N TRP A 153 -9.57 -2.62 14.59
CA TRP A 153 -10.86 -3.06 14.08
C TRP A 153 -10.74 -4.38 13.31
N LEU A 154 -9.76 -4.52 12.44
CA LEU A 154 -9.50 -5.75 11.67
C LEU A 154 -9.25 -6.93 12.61
N LYS A 155 -8.39 -6.76 13.61
CA LYS A 155 -8.08 -7.82 14.62
C LYS A 155 -9.32 -8.20 15.40
N THR A 156 -10.08 -7.22 15.92
CA THR A 156 -11.29 -7.44 16.72
C THR A 156 -12.35 -8.19 15.93
N ASN A 157 -12.43 -7.98 14.61
CA ASN A 157 -13.36 -8.67 13.73
C ASN A 157 -12.79 -9.98 13.12
N GLY A 158 -11.63 -10.45 13.60
CA GLY A 158 -11.06 -11.74 13.22
C GLY A 158 -10.33 -11.75 11.89
N TYR A 159 -10.02 -10.59 11.31
CA TYR A 159 -9.24 -10.50 10.08
C TYR A 159 -7.74 -10.54 10.33
N ASN A 160 -7.03 -11.17 9.41
CA ASN A 160 -5.57 -11.25 9.45
C ASN A 160 -4.93 -9.96 8.93
N ILE A 161 -4.50 -9.10 9.83
CA ILE A 161 -3.85 -7.83 9.51
C ILE A 161 -2.58 -8.02 8.66
N ASN A 162 -1.81 -9.09 8.88
CA ASN A 162 -0.61 -9.35 8.09
C ASN A 162 -0.95 -9.60 6.62
N LYS A 163 -2.07 -10.28 6.34
CA LYS A 163 -2.55 -10.48 4.98
C LYS A 163 -2.94 -9.16 4.32
N VAL A 164 -3.66 -8.29 5.04
CA VAL A 164 -4.00 -6.93 4.54
C VAL A 164 -2.72 -6.17 4.21
N ASN A 165 -1.74 -6.19 5.10
CA ASN A 165 -0.48 -5.49 4.94
C ASN A 165 0.31 -5.97 3.71
N ILE A 166 0.38 -7.29 3.49
CA ILE A 166 1.06 -7.85 2.32
C ILE A 166 0.34 -7.43 1.03
N LEU A 167 -0.99 -7.55 0.99
CA LEU A 167 -1.78 -7.14 -0.17
C LEU A 167 -1.64 -5.64 -0.47
N THR A 168 -1.65 -4.79 0.56
CA THR A 168 -1.39 -3.34 0.43
C THR A 168 -0.03 -3.09 -0.22
N SER A 169 0.99 -3.80 0.23
CA SER A 169 2.34 -3.68 -0.33
C SER A 169 2.40 -4.13 -1.80
N LEU A 170 1.69 -5.20 -2.14
CA LEU A 170 1.60 -5.68 -3.52
C LEU A 170 0.83 -4.70 -4.42
N ILE A 171 -0.21 -4.03 -3.90
CA ILE A 171 -0.93 -2.97 -4.63
C ILE A 171 0.04 -1.84 -4.97
N PHE A 172 0.85 -1.38 -4.02
CA PHE A 172 1.86 -0.37 -4.30
C PHE A 172 2.86 -0.82 -5.39
N ILE A 173 3.38 -2.04 -5.30
CA ILE A 173 4.31 -2.57 -6.31
C ILE A 173 3.64 -2.60 -7.70
N ASN A 174 2.35 -2.96 -7.78
CA ASN A 174 1.61 -3.03 -9.03
C ASN A 174 1.35 -1.66 -9.66
N ILE A 175 1.13 -0.64 -8.83
CA ILE A 175 0.88 0.74 -9.29
C ILE A 175 2.20 1.45 -9.65
N ALA A 176 3.30 1.01 -9.08
CA ALA A 176 4.61 1.64 -9.26
C ALA A 176 5.08 1.87 -10.72
N PRO A 177 4.71 1.07 -11.73
CA PRO A 177 5.06 1.30 -13.13
C PRO A 177 4.18 2.33 -13.88
N LEU A 178 3.09 2.79 -13.28
CA LEU A 178 2.16 3.75 -13.87
C LEU A 178 2.53 5.20 -13.57
#